data_5829f6a6f4ebc3a20e532055d8d64c2f
#
_entry.id   5829f6a6f4ebc3a20e532055d8d64c2f
#
_cell.length_a   1.000
_cell.length_b   1.000
_cell.length_c   1.000
_cell.angle_alpha   90.00
_cell.angle_beta   90.00
_cell.angle_gamma   90.00
#
_symmetry.space_group_name_H-M   'P 1'
#
loop_
_entity.id
_entity.type
_entity.pdbx_description
1 polymer ?
#
loop_
_entity_poly.entity_id
_entity_poly.type
_entity_poly.pdbx_seq_one_letter_code
_entity_poly.pdbx_strand_id
1 'polypeptide(L)'
;RIYWKNHLLFARTLKRLYEFGTESFFLQLKNTDSQFLDNTNLNPTAGDFRKIMIEIFKRNARIKYHNNVFFDQWILMFKFSDIFSNEYSKFEKIIPTKDRFWADPHILYQDNQYYIFIEEFLNGKNKSHISLFSINENGSYSKPEKILERPYSLSYPFIFQHDNEFFMIPESHS
;
A
#
# COMPACT_ATOMS: atom_id res chain seq x y z
N ARG A 1 8.07 -13.16 0.54
CA ARG A 1 9.20 -13.26 -0.45
C ARG A 1 8.75 -13.32 -1.92
N ILE A 2 7.52 -13.72 -2.24
CA ILE A 2 7.02 -13.83 -3.62
C ILE A 2 6.67 -12.44 -4.20
N TYR A 3 6.10 -11.54 -3.41
CA TYR A 3 5.67 -10.20 -3.85
C TYR A 3 6.80 -9.32 -4.41
N TRP A 4 7.99 -9.35 -3.80
CA TRP A 4 9.13 -8.54 -4.24
C TRP A 4 9.73 -8.98 -5.58
N LYS A 5 9.54 -10.23 -5.98
CA LYS A 5 10.00 -10.72 -7.29
C LYS A 5 9.04 -10.35 -8.42
N ASN A 6 7.76 -10.16 -8.14
CA ASN A 6 6.75 -9.89 -9.17
C ASN A 6 6.88 -8.51 -9.82
N HIS A 7 7.26 -7.46 -9.08
CA HIS A 7 7.50 -6.13 -9.66
C HIS A 7 8.61 -6.15 -10.72
N LEU A 8 9.70 -6.86 -10.42
CA LEU A 8 10.81 -6.99 -11.36
C LEU A 8 10.49 -7.95 -12.50
N LEU A 9 9.61 -8.94 -12.28
CA LEU A 9 9.23 -9.90 -13.30
C LEU A 9 8.47 -9.23 -14.44
N PHE A 10 7.47 -8.41 -14.13
CA PHE A 10 6.67 -7.70 -15.14
C PHE A 10 7.52 -6.76 -16.00
N ALA A 11 8.31 -5.90 -15.36
CA ALA A 11 9.19 -4.96 -16.05
C ALA A 11 10.24 -5.69 -16.93
N ARG A 12 10.84 -6.77 -16.41
CA ARG A 12 11.79 -7.61 -17.17
C ARG A 12 11.12 -8.31 -18.33
N THR A 13 9.90 -8.79 -18.17
CA THR A 13 9.14 -9.47 -19.20
C THR A 13 8.79 -8.51 -20.34
N LEU A 14 8.32 -7.30 -20.02
CA LEU A 14 8.07 -6.27 -21.03
C LEU A 14 9.35 -5.82 -21.75
N LYS A 15 10.45 -5.65 -21.03
CA LYS A 15 11.75 -5.31 -21.61
C LYS A 15 12.20 -6.39 -22.58
N ARG A 16 12.13 -7.67 -22.20
CA ARG A 16 12.48 -8.80 -23.07
C ARG A 16 11.56 -8.88 -24.31
N LEU A 17 10.25 -8.65 -24.13
CA LEU A 17 9.30 -8.61 -25.25
C LEU A 17 9.66 -7.50 -26.25
N TYR A 18 10.06 -6.34 -25.76
CA TYR A 18 10.51 -5.21 -26.59
C TYR A 18 11.82 -5.49 -27.29
N GLU A 19 12.83 -6.05 -26.60
CA GLU A 19 14.17 -6.30 -27.15
C GLU A 19 14.19 -7.46 -28.17
N PHE A 20 13.43 -8.52 -27.95
CA PHE A 20 13.47 -9.73 -28.79
C PHE A 20 12.33 -9.81 -29.81
N GLY A 21 11.33 -8.94 -29.72
CA GLY A 21 10.12 -9.01 -30.52
C GLY A 21 9.18 -10.16 -30.08
N THR A 22 7.91 -10.08 -30.51
CA THR A 22 6.85 -10.98 -30.05
C THR A 22 7.12 -12.45 -30.42
N GLU A 23 7.51 -12.73 -31.66
CA GLU A 23 7.71 -14.11 -32.13
C GLU A 23 8.83 -14.83 -31.38
N SER A 24 10.01 -14.21 -31.30
CA SER A 24 11.17 -14.78 -30.60
C SER A 24 10.92 -14.94 -29.11
N PHE A 25 10.20 -14.01 -28.50
CA PHE A 25 9.82 -14.08 -27.08
C PHE A 25 8.91 -15.28 -26.80
N PHE A 26 7.86 -15.50 -27.58
CA PHE A 26 6.95 -16.62 -27.39
C PHE A 26 7.57 -17.98 -27.75
N LEU A 27 8.48 -18.03 -28.73
CA LEU A 27 9.25 -19.25 -29.01
C LEU A 27 10.14 -19.65 -27.84
N GLN A 28 10.80 -18.69 -27.19
CA GLN A 28 11.60 -18.96 -26.00
C GLN A 28 10.74 -19.44 -24.81
N LEU A 29 9.55 -18.87 -24.60
CA LEU A 29 8.63 -19.34 -23.58
C LEU A 29 8.19 -20.79 -23.82
N LYS A 30 7.81 -21.11 -25.04
CA LYS A 30 7.38 -22.45 -25.41
C LYS A 30 8.47 -23.52 -25.17
N ASN A 31 9.71 -23.18 -25.43
CA ASN A 31 10.86 -24.08 -25.17
C ASN A 31 11.18 -24.20 -23.66
N THR A 32 10.83 -23.18 -22.86
CA THR A 32 11.06 -23.20 -21.41
C THR A 32 9.97 -24.00 -20.69
N ASP A 33 8.74 -23.97 -21.15
CA ASP A 33 7.62 -24.72 -20.55
C ASP A 33 7.85 -26.24 -20.58
N SER A 34 8.48 -26.76 -21.64
CA SER A 34 8.78 -28.19 -21.74
C SER A 34 9.78 -28.70 -20.67
N GLN A 35 10.68 -27.84 -20.18
CA GLN A 35 11.64 -28.21 -19.13
C GLN A 35 11.06 -28.10 -17.73
N PHE A 36 10.04 -27.26 -17.51
CA PHE A 36 9.41 -27.08 -16.20
C PHE A 36 8.32 -28.12 -15.91
N LEU A 37 7.66 -28.65 -16.93
CA LEU A 37 6.55 -29.61 -16.79
C LEU A 37 7.03 -31.01 -16.36
N ASP A 38 8.25 -31.39 -16.69
CA ASP A 38 8.77 -32.72 -16.34
C ASP A 38 9.09 -32.89 -14.84
N ASN A 39 9.25 -31.79 -14.08
CA ASN A 39 9.55 -31.83 -12.64
C ASN A 39 8.35 -31.57 -11.72
N THR A 40 7.16 -31.35 -12.24
CA THR A 40 5.99 -30.99 -11.42
C THR A 40 4.97 -32.12 -11.19
N ASN A 41 5.22 -33.33 -11.70
CA ASN A 41 4.40 -34.51 -11.46
C ASN A 41 4.63 -35.18 -10.09
N LEU A 42 4.94 -34.38 -9.06
CA LEU A 42 4.90 -34.83 -7.68
C LEU A 42 3.45 -34.74 -7.18
N ASN A 43 2.71 -35.83 -7.31
CA ASN A 43 1.46 -35.95 -6.55
C ASN A 43 1.80 -35.78 -5.06
N PRO A 44 1.25 -34.74 -4.39
CA PRO A 44 1.58 -34.51 -2.99
C PRO A 44 1.21 -35.72 -2.16
N THR A 45 2.14 -36.20 -1.36
CA THR A 45 1.88 -37.31 -0.43
C THR A 45 1.05 -36.84 0.76
N ALA A 46 0.42 -37.77 1.47
CA ALA A 46 -0.26 -37.46 2.74
C ALA A 46 0.67 -36.79 3.76
N GLY A 47 2.00 -37.11 3.70
CA GLY A 47 3.01 -36.47 4.52
C GLY A 47 3.22 -34.99 4.15
N ASP A 48 3.21 -34.66 2.87
CA ASP A 48 3.34 -33.26 2.40
C ASP A 48 2.11 -32.46 2.79
N PHE A 49 0.92 -33.04 2.68
CA PHE A 49 -0.32 -32.42 3.13
C PHE A 49 -0.30 -32.10 4.63
N ARG A 50 0.17 -33.04 5.47
CA ARG A 50 0.33 -32.79 6.91
C ARG A 50 1.31 -31.66 7.20
N LYS A 51 2.46 -31.61 6.51
CA LYS A 51 3.43 -30.51 6.66
C LYS A 51 2.82 -29.16 6.30
N ILE A 52 2.11 -29.09 5.17
CA ILE A 52 1.41 -27.87 4.73
C ILE A 52 0.39 -27.42 5.79
N MET A 53 -0.42 -28.34 6.31
CA MET A 53 -1.42 -28.02 7.33
C MET A 53 -0.78 -27.52 8.63
N ILE A 54 0.31 -28.11 9.07
CA ILE A 54 1.06 -27.66 10.25
C ILE A 54 1.61 -26.23 10.02
N GLU A 55 2.17 -25.94 8.86
CA GLU A 55 2.69 -24.61 8.55
C GLU A 55 1.56 -23.55 8.43
N ILE A 56 0.41 -23.92 7.87
CA ILE A 56 -0.77 -23.07 7.86
C ILE A 56 -1.23 -22.78 9.28
N PHE A 57 -1.31 -23.80 10.14
CA PHE A 57 -1.71 -23.62 11.54
C PHE A 57 -0.72 -22.73 12.30
N LYS A 58 0.58 -22.99 12.19
CA LYS A 58 1.62 -22.14 12.79
C LYS A 58 1.53 -20.69 12.31
N ARG A 59 1.32 -20.48 11.00
CA ARG A 59 1.14 -19.16 10.42
C ARG A 59 -0.07 -18.44 11.00
N ASN A 60 -1.22 -19.11 11.04
CA ASN A 60 -2.46 -18.53 11.57
C ASN A 60 -2.35 -18.24 13.08
N ALA A 61 -1.71 -19.12 13.85
CA ALA A 61 -1.43 -18.88 15.26
C ALA A 61 -0.51 -17.67 15.47
N ARG A 62 0.52 -17.52 14.64
CA ARG A 62 1.43 -16.36 14.67
C ARG A 62 0.71 -15.08 14.29
N ILE A 63 -0.11 -15.08 13.25
CA ILE A 63 -0.91 -13.93 12.83
C ILE A 63 -1.87 -13.53 13.96
N LYS A 64 -2.59 -14.49 14.54
CA LYS A 64 -3.52 -14.23 15.65
C LYS A 64 -2.80 -13.66 16.86
N TYR A 65 -1.63 -14.20 17.22
CA TYR A 65 -0.81 -13.68 18.31
C TYR A 65 -0.33 -12.25 18.00
N HIS A 66 0.22 -12.03 16.80
CA HIS A 66 0.68 -10.71 16.37
C HIS A 66 -0.44 -9.67 16.42
N ASN A 67 -1.60 -9.97 15.85
CA ASN A 67 -2.74 -9.05 15.82
C ASN A 67 -3.33 -8.75 17.21
N ASN A 68 -3.13 -9.64 18.20
CA ASN A 68 -3.59 -9.42 19.56
C ASN A 68 -2.58 -8.67 20.44
N VAL A 69 -1.29 -8.68 20.07
CA VAL A 69 -0.20 -8.11 20.88
C VAL A 69 0.39 -6.85 20.25
N PHE A 70 0.38 -6.77 18.93
CA PHE A 70 0.95 -5.66 18.19
C PHE A 70 -0.12 -4.98 17.33
N PHE A 71 -0.14 -3.67 17.37
CA PHE A 71 -0.92 -2.85 16.46
C PHE A 71 0.02 -2.34 15.37
N ASP A 72 -0.30 -2.64 14.10
CA ASP A 72 0.38 -2.03 12.98
C ASP A 72 -0.06 -0.57 12.91
N GLN A 73 0.83 0.34 13.28
CA GLN A 73 0.57 1.76 13.23
C GLN A 73 1.20 2.36 11.97
N TRP A 74 0.35 2.84 11.08
CA TRP A 74 0.80 3.60 9.93
C TRP A 74 1.10 5.03 10.35
N ILE A 75 2.20 5.57 9.83
CA ILE A 75 2.68 6.92 10.06
C ILE A 75 2.82 7.65 8.74
N LEU A 76 2.70 8.97 8.76
CA LEU A 76 3.02 9.79 7.61
C LEU A 76 4.48 10.24 7.69
N MET A 77 5.08 10.36 6.52
CA MET A 77 6.43 10.89 6.39
C MET A 77 6.44 11.93 5.29
N PHE A 78 7.08 13.08 5.54
CA PHE A 78 7.19 14.14 4.55
C PHE A 78 8.60 14.73 4.52
N LYS A 79 8.93 15.37 3.42
CA LYS A 79 10.17 16.13 3.22
C LYS A 79 9.92 17.19 2.17
N PHE A 80 10.31 18.42 2.46
CA PHE A 80 10.38 19.48 1.45
C PHE A 80 11.65 19.29 0.62
N SER A 81 11.51 19.16 -0.69
CA SER A 81 12.66 18.97 -1.59
C SER A 81 12.20 19.15 -3.03
N ASP A 82 13.03 19.84 -3.83
CA ASP A 82 12.83 19.98 -5.28
C ASP A 82 13.20 18.71 -6.04
N ILE A 83 13.87 17.76 -5.37
CA ILE A 83 14.34 16.52 -5.96
C ILE A 83 13.71 15.33 -5.24
N PHE A 84 13.18 14.39 -6.01
CA PHE A 84 12.73 13.13 -5.47
C PHE A 84 13.88 12.37 -4.78
N SER A 85 13.66 11.91 -3.56
CA SER A 85 14.64 11.19 -2.76
C SER A 85 14.08 9.91 -2.19
N ASN A 86 14.84 8.81 -2.29
CA ASN A 86 14.54 7.53 -1.66
C ASN A 86 15.15 7.40 -0.26
N GLU A 87 15.78 8.46 0.26
CA GLU A 87 16.43 8.44 1.57
C GLU A 87 15.41 8.70 2.69
N TYR A 88 14.61 7.70 3.01
CA TYR A 88 13.53 7.78 4.02
C TYR A 88 14.02 8.22 5.41
N SER A 89 15.30 8.04 5.71
CA SER A 89 15.90 8.49 6.98
C SER A 89 15.92 10.02 7.14
N LYS A 90 15.80 10.76 6.03
CA LYS A 90 15.79 12.25 6.01
C LYS A 90 14.37 12.83 6.00
N PHE A 91 13.34 11.99 6.09
CA PHE A 91 11.96 12.43 6.16
C PHE A 91 11.56 12.72 7.60
N GLU A 92 10.82 13.77 7.78
CA GLU A 92 10.12 14.05 9.03
C GLU A 92 8.93 13.10 9.20
N LYS A 93 8.66 12.72 10.45
CA LYS A 93 7.61 11.74 10.77
C LYS A 93 6.48 12.42 11.50
N ILE A 94 5.27 12.19 11.04
CA ILE A 94 4.05 12.54 11.76
C ILE A 94 3.43 11.25 12.27
N ILE A 95 3.45 11.07 13.59
CA ILE A 95 3.01 9.84 14.24
C ILE A 95 1.66 10.10 14.91
N PRO A 96 0.58 9.46 14.47
CA PRO A 96 -0.72 9.56 15.13
C PRO A 96 -0.69 8.94 16.51
N THR A 97 -1.70 9.23 17.32
CA THR A 97 -1.89 8.58 18.63
C THR A 97 -2.18 7.07 18.46
N LYS A 98 -1.87 6.27 19.48
CA LYS A 98 -1.93 4.80 19.41
C LYS A 98 -3.34 4.21 19.16
N ASP A 99 -4.37 5.03 19.30
CA ASP A 99 -5.78 4.64 19.07
C ASP A 99 -6.19 4.70 17.60
N ARG A 100 -5.29 5.15 16.71
CA ARG A 100 -5.57 5.39 15.30
C ARG A 100 -4.35 5.20 14.39
N PHE A 101 -4.60 5.10 13.09
CA PHE A 101 -3.58 5.25 12.06
C PHE A 101 -4.05 6.19 10.95
N TRP A 102 -3.10 6.70 10.17
CA TRP A 102 -3.33 7.56 9.03
C TRP A 102 -2.75 6.92 7.78
N ALA A 103 -3.55 6.88 6.72
CA ALA A 103 -3.18 6.28 5.45
C ALA A 103 -3.60 7.17 4.28
N ASP A 104 -3.19 6.79 3.08
CA ASP A 104 -3.58 7.31 1.78
C ASP A 104 -3.57 8.86 1.70
N PRO A 105 -2.44 9.52 2.03
CA PRO A 105 -2.38 10.97 2.02
C PRO A 105 -2.50 11.53 0.61
N HIS A 106 -3.41 12.50 0.42
CA HIS A 106 -3.49 13.34 -0.76
C HIS A 106 -3.12 14.77 -0.39
N ILE A 107 -2.25 15.42 -1.19
CA ILE A 107 -1.70 16.74 -0.90
C ILE A 107 -2.27 17.76 -1.89
N LEU A 108 -2.76 18.86 -1.35
CA LEU A 108 -3.11 20.05 -2.10
C LEU A 108 -2.27 21.23 -1.60
N TYR A 109 -1.58 21.93 -2.50
CA TYR A 109 -0.87 23.16 -2.17
C TYR A 109 -1.67 24.35 -2.63
N GLN A 110 -2.03 25.24 -1.70
CA GLN A 110 -2.75 26.47 -1.97
C GLN A 110 -2.42 27.52 -0.91
N ASP A 111 -2.33 28.77 -1.32
CA ASP A 111 -2.10 29.94 -0.44
C ASP A 111 -0.88 29.76 0.51
N ASN A 112 0.24 29.26 -0.04
CA ASN A 112 1.49 28.98 0.67
C ASN A 112 1.34 27.96 1.81
N GLN A 113 0.37 27.07 1.72
CA GLN A 113 0.10 26.04 2.70
C GLN A 113 -0.17 24.69 2.04
N TYR A 114 0.33 23.61 2.64
CA TYR A 114 0.04 22.25 2.21
C TYR A 114 -1.15 21.72 3.01
N TYR A 115 -2.20 21.37 2.34
CA TYR A 115 -3.38 20.70 2.88
C TYR A 115 -3.25 19.20 2.65
N ILE A 116 -3.30 18.42 3.73
CA ILE A 116 -3.11 16.98 3.71
C ILE A 116 -4.42 16.29 4.07
N PHE A 117 -5.03 15.67 3.08
CA PHE A 117 -6.22 14.84 3.24
C PHE A 117 -5.78 13.42 3.51
N ILE A 118 -6.34 12.78 4.52
CA ILE A 118 -5.94 11.44 4.97
C ILE A 118 -7.16 10.56 5.24
N GLU A 119 -6.99 9.26 5.03
CA GLU A 119 -7.80 8.27 5.72
C GLU A 119 -7.37 8.22 7.18
N GLU A 120 -8.30 8.47 8.09
CA GLU A 120 -8.10 8.30 9.52
C GLU A 120 -8.95 7.14 10.02
N PHE A 121 -8.30 6.06 10.45
CA PHE A 121 -8.93 4.88 11.01
C PHE A 121 -8.81 4.88 12.54
N LEU A 122 -9.93 4.71 13.22
CA LEU A 122 -10.00 4.62 14.68
C LEU A 122 -10.14 3.16 15.11
N ASN A 123 -9.16 2.64 15.81
CA ASN A 123 -9.11 1.22 16.22
C ASN A 123 -10.37 0.77 16.96
N GLY A 124 -10.96 1.65 17.82
CA GLY A 124 -12.16 1.32 18.57
C GLY A 124 -13.47 1.36 17.78
N LYS A 125 -13.49 2.00 16.61
CA LYS A 125 -14.69 2.12 15.76
C LYS A 125 -14.72 1.14 14.60
N ASN A 126 -13.59 0.52 14.31
CA ASN A 126 -13.39 -0.39 13.16
C ASN A 126 -13.87 0.23 11.83
N LYS A 127 -13.70 1.54 11.69
CA LYS A 127 -14.19 2.34 10.58
C LYS A 127 -13.29 3.55 10.34
N SER A 128 -13.03 3.85 9.07
CA SER A 128 -12.27 5.03 8.65
C SER A 128 -13.18 6.17 8.19
N HIS A 129 -12.65 7.38 8.29
CA HIS A 129 -13.23 8.62 7.78
C HIS A 129 -12.12 9.49 7.17
N ILE A 130 -12.50 10.56 6.48
CA ILE A 130 -11.51 11.49 5.91
C ILE A 130 -11.29 12.64 6.88
N SER A 131 -10.01 12.87 7.18
CA SER A 131 -9.55 14.01 7.97
C SER A 131 -8.60 14.89 7.15
N LEU A 132 -8.51 16.15 7.54
CA LEU A 132 -7.69 17.18 6.93
C LEU A 132 -6.81 17.80 8.00
N PHE A 133 -5.54 18.02 7.69
CA PHE A 133 -4.65 18.93 8.43
C PHE A 133 -3.74 19.68 7.47
N SER A 134 -3.08 20.71 7.94
CA SER A 134 -2.17 21.50 7.13
C SER A 134 -0.74 21.42 7.63
N ILE A 135 0.22 21.55 6.71
CA ILE A 135 1.65 21.68 7.00
C ILE A 135 2.16 23.00 6.41
N ASN A 136 2.84 23.79 7.22
CA ASN A 136 3.51 25.01 6.77
C ASN A 136 4.89 24.70 6.20
N GLU A 137 5.46 25.64 5.46
CA GLU A 137 6.82 25.50 4.89
C GLU A 137 7.92 25.30 5.94
N ASN A 138 7.71 25.72 7.18
CA ASN A 138 8.62 25.46 8.29
C ASN A 138 8.47 24.06 8.91
N GLY A 139 7.60 23.19 8.36
CA GLY A 139 7.35 21.83 8.83
C GLY A 139 6.35 21.72 10.00
N SER A 140 5.87 22.83 10.55
CA SER A 140 4.84 22.75 11.58
C SER A 140 3.48 22.38 10.99
N TYR A 141 2.72 21.53 11.69
CA TYR A 141 1.44 21.04 11.21
C TYR A 141 0.31 21.25 12.21
N SER A 142 -0.91 21.41 11.69
CA SER A 142 -2.10 21.57 12.49
C SER A 142 -2.61 20.21 13.02
N LYS A 143 -3.51 20.26 13.97
CA LYS A 143 -4.22 19.05 14.42
C LYS A 143 -5.19 18.61 13.32
N PRO A 144 -5.28 17.29 13.03
CA PRO A 144 -6.25 16.78 12.07
C PRO A 144 -7.70 17.05 12.49
N GLU A 145 -8.49 17.47 11.53
CA GLU A 145 -9.93 17.70 11.67
C GLU A 145 -10.69 16.74 10.77
N LYS A 146 -11.71 16.11 11.29
CA LYS A 146 -12.57 15.25 10.51
C LYS A 146 -13.46 16.09 9.58
N ILE A 147 -13.34 15.87 8.26
CA ILE A 147 -14.09 16.63 7.24
C ILE A 147 -15.20 15.82 6.57
N LEU A 148 -15.07 14.48 6.53
CA LEU A 148 -16.10 13.62 5.94
C LEU A 148 -16.19 12.29 6.67
N GLU A 149 -17.39 11.94 7.13
CA GLU A 149 -17.71 10.65 7.73
C GLU A 149 -19.00 10.09 7.12
N ARG A 150 -19.07 8.77 6.96
CA ARG A 150 -20.24 8.04 6.47
C ARG A 150 -20.51 6.83 7.38
N PRO A 151 -21.65 6.16 7.25
CA PRO A 151 -21.92 4.90 7.98
C PRO A 151 -20.96 3.77 7.63
N TYR A 152 -20.30 3.82 6.48
CA TYR A 152 -19.28 2.91 5.95
C TYR A 152 -17.90 3.56 5.97
N SER A 153 -16.83 2.76 5.77
CA SER A 153 -15.46 3.24 5.71
C SER A 153 -15.20 4.07 4.45
N LEU A 154 -14.42 5.14 4.62
CA LEU A 154 -13.91 5.98 3.55
C LEU A 154 -12.40 5.94 3.54
N SER A 155 -11.78 5.76 2.36
CA SER A 155 -10.35 5.75 2.14
C SER A 155 -9.98 6.54 0.89
N TYR A 156 -8.69 6.72 0.66
CA TYR A 156 -8.14 7.26 -0.57
C TYR A 156 -8.80 8.57 -1.04
N PRO A 157 -8.67 9.68 -0.31
CA PRO A 157 -9.34 10.96 -0.64
C PRO A 157 -8.71 11.61 -1.87
N PHE A 158 -9.19 11.28 -3.06
CA PHE A 158 -8.71 11.88 -4.29
C PHE A 158 -9.25 13.30 -4.45
N ILE A 159 -8.37 14.31 -4.42
CA ILE A 159 -8.72 15.74 -4.59
C ILE A 159 -8.35 16.16 -6.00
N PHE A 160 -9.25 16.87 -6.66
CA PHE A 160 -9.02 17.49 -7.96
C PHE A 160 -9.71 18.86 -8.06
N GLN A 161 -9.22 19.68 -8.97
CA GLN A 161 -9.81 20.99 -9.26
C GLN A 161 -10.59 20.94 -10.57
N HIS A 162 -11.79 21.51 -10.56
CA HIS A 162 -12.61 21.72 -11.75
C HIS A 162 -13.33 23.07 -11.61
N ASP A 163 -13.32 23.90 -12.65
CA ASP A 163 -13.95 25.23 -12.68
C ASP A 163 -13.63 26.12 -11.45
N ASN A 164 -12.36 26.13 -11.04
CA ASN A 164 -11.85 26.84 -9.84
C ASN A 164 -12.41 26.35 -8.49
N GLU A 165 -13.14 25.25 -8.46
CA GLU A 165 -13.61 24.59 -7.25
C GLU A 165 -12.83 23.31 -7.00
N PHE A 166 -12.67 22.93 -5.72
CA PHE A 166 -12.04 21.67 -5.33
C PHE A 166 -13.09 20.63 -5.02
N PHE A 167 -12.88 19.45 -5.56
CA PHE A 167 -13.73 18.29 -5.37
C PHE A 167 -12.94 17.15 -4.75
N MET A 168 -13.62 16.32 -3.96
CA MET A 168 -13.05 15.11 -3.39
C MET A 168 -13.88 13.89 -3.76
N ILE A 169 -13.21 12.83 -4.25
CA ILE A 169 -13.81 11.53 -4.50
C ILE A 169 -13.06 10.50 -3.63
N PRO A 170 -13.60 10.13 -2.47
CA PRO A 170 -13.03 9.04 -1.67
C PRO A 170 -13.49 7.69 -2.19
N GLU A 171 -12.68 6.66 -1.96
CA GLU A 171 -13.15 5.27 -2.05
C GLU A 171 -14.08 4.95 -0.89
N SER A 172 -15.06 4.08 -1.13
CA SER A 172 -15.98 3.58 -0.11
C SER A 172 -15.90 2.06 -0.01
N HIS A 173 -15.84 1.55 1.22
CA HIS A 173 -15.83 0.12 1.49
C HIS A 173 -16.90 -0.22 2.53
N SER A 174 -17.79 -1.14 2.16
CA SER A 174 -18.87 -1.68 2.99
C SER A 174 -18.52 -3.04 3.58
#